data_c886c8be8c8215e1fa54e73cd27240a2
#
_entry.id   c886c8be8c8215e1fa54e73cd27240a2
#
_cell.length_a   1.000
_cell.length_b   1.000
_cell.length_c   1.000
_cell.angle_alpha   90.00
_cell.angle_beta   90.00
_cell.angle_gamma   90.00
#
_symmetry.space_group_name_H-M   'P 1'
#
loop_
_entity.id
_entity.type
_entity.pdbx_description
1 polymer ?
#
loop_
_entity_poly.entity_id
_entity_poly.type
_entity_poly.pdbx_seq_one_letter_code
_entity_poly.pdbx_strand_id
1 'polypeptide(L)'
;MPPAIPARLSRPLSHKSLLAAAVCALLGACAQQPAREETLPEPQPQPVAPAEEKADARPFPIETFYTLLVAEVAGNREQYDVALANYYYQAERTKDPGVAARATHIARFLNARRAALRSAQLWVELEPEEVEAQLAATAELALAGELDTALAHAEKALDLGGDAPLQSLAAAAVADEKVEEQTLAEFRRLAEKYPQNGEAALAHAMMLRAQEQYPQALSIVHRVQEQHPEMLDAPLLETHLLVDQNRREEALQLLENLVRTYPQESRLRLQYARLLIRKDLDLAQQQFAELVAQRPYDGNMILSLALIRFETDNLTQAKPLFERLLKLDQHQSAAHFYLGSIAEREKDVDGAIAHYRAVEPGGDYVEAITRGTQLLAAAGLAGNNRDWFAELRRRHPEQAEHFYLLEAELLNKHERHQQALELLDKALEQHRESGRLIYAHALTSSHLGNSAAYESGLRKLLERDPDNATLLNALGYKLTEDDTRLDEAQQLIARALQLRPEDPAIIDSMGWVQYRLGNHSEAVKYLREAMEKLPDHEIAAHLGEVLWVQGDREQAVQVWQRGLEINPQSKVIPAAMKRLRDKGGVEQHVSES
;
A
#
# COMPACT_ATOMS: atom_id res chain seq x y z
N MET A 1 -15.63 30.07 -17.46
CA MET A 1 -15.58 28.74 -16.84
C MET A 1 -14.97 28.94 -15.47
N PRO A 2 -15.47 28.37 -14.38
CA PRO A 2 -14.73 28.40 -13.13
C PRO A 2 -13.38 27.70 -13.37
N PRO A 3 -12.28 28.14 -12.69
CA PRO A 3 -11.02 27.46 -12.81
C PRO A 3 -11.24 26.01 -12.43
N ALA A 4 -10.84 25.10 -13.29
CA ALA A 4 -10.72 23.71 -12.92
C ALA A 4 -9.80 23.70 -11.70
N ILE A 5 -10.30 23.27 -10.56
CA ILE A 5 -9.42 22.98 -9.41
C ILE A 5 -8.43 21.96 -9.99
N PRO A 6 -7.12 22.25 -10.02
CA PRO A 6 -6.18 21.26 -10.48
C PRO A 6 -6.40 20.04 -9.56
N ALA A 7 -7.02 19.00 -10.12
CA ALA A 7 -6.76 17.70 -9.57
C ALA A 7 -5.24 17.70 -9.43
N ARG A 8 -4.71 17.55 -8.22
CA ARG A 8 -3.29 17.28 -8.04
C ARG A 8 -3.03 16.03 -8.89
N LEU A 9 -2.70 16.29 -10.14
CA LEU A 9 -1.88 15.40 -10.91
C LEU A 9 -0.58 15.36 -10.10
N SER A 10 -0.59 14.46 -9.10
CA SER A 10 0.64 13.87 -8.66
C SER A 10 1.36 13.60 -9.98
N ARG A 11 2.48 14.28 -10.20
CA ARG A 11 3.42 13.91 -11.27
C ARG A 11 3.46 12.40 -11.23
N PRO A 12 3.24 11.70 -12.34
CA PRO A 12 3.40 10.27 -12.33
C PRO A 12 4.81 10.04 -11.78
N LEU A 13 4.88 9.50 -10.58
CA LEU A 13 6.12 8.94 -10.06
C LEU A 13 6.59 8.07 -11.21
N SER A 14 7.80 8.31 -11.71
CA SER A 14 8.32 7.55 -12.85
C SER A 14 8.03 6.09 -12.55
N HIS A 15 7.53 5.32 -13.51
CA HIS A 15 7.17 3.91 -13.32
C HIS A 15 8.23 3.12 -12.54
N LYS A 16 9.51 3.49 -12.67
CA LYS A 16 10.62 2.93 -11.87
C LYS A 16 10.53 3.17 -10.35
N SER A 17 9.93 4.28 -9.91
CA SER A 17 9.76 4.56 -8.47
C SER A 17 8.57 3.80 -7.89
N LEU A 18 7.51 3.56 -8.69
CA LEU A 18 6.35 2.75 -8.31
C LEU A 18 6.71 1.27 -8.23
N LEU A 19 7.51 0.75 -9.17
CA LEU A 19 8.00 -0.63 -9.12
C LEU A 19 8.81 -0.89 -7.85
N ALA A 20 9.76 -0.01 -7.52
CA ALA A 20 10.57 -0.17 -6.32
C ALA A 20 9.71 -0.18 -5.04
N ALA A 21 8.64 0.63 -5.00
CA ALA A 21 7.71 0.67 -3.87
C ALA A 21 6.78 -0.57 -3.85
N ALA A 22 6.21 -0.95 -5.00
CA ALA A 22 5.31 -2.10 -5.09
C ALA A 22 6.04 -3.43 -4.82
N VAL A 23 7.21 -3.64 -5.41
CA VAL A 23 8.02 -4.84 -5.18
C VAL A 23 8.57 -4.88 -3.75
N CYS A 24 8.97 -3.74 -3.17
CA CYS A 24 9.40 -3.67 -1.76
C CYS A 24 8.25 -3.87 -0.78
N ALA A 25 7.05 -3.33 -1.03
CA ALA A 25 5.89 -3.49 -0.16
C ALA A 25 5.36 -4.94 -0.15
N LEU A 26 5.31 -5.60 -1.32
CA LEU A 26 4.89 -7.00 -1.43
C LEU A 26 5.91 -7.97 -0.79
N LEU A 27 7.18 -7.58 -0.75
CA LEU A 27 8.25 -8.41 -0.22
C LEU A 27 8.47 -8.24 1.30
N GLY A 28 7.91 -7.21 1.93
CA GLY A 28 7.90 -7.01 3.38
C GLY A 28 6.93 -7.95 4.13
N ALA A 29 5.92 -8.48 3.44
CA ALA A 29 4.90 -9.37 4.03
C ALA A 29 5.32 -10.85 4.12
N CYS A 30 6.53 -11.23 3.66
CA CYS A 30 6.95 -12.63 3.55
C CYS A 30 7.45 -13.28 4.86
N ALA A 31 7.26 -12.66 6.02
CA ALA A 31 7.70 -13.26 7.29
C ALA A 31 6.68 -14.23 7.91
N GLN A 32 5.48 -14.41 7.36
CA GLN A 32 4.42 -15.17 8.01
C GLN A 32 3.54 -15.98 7.05
N GLN A 33 4.10 -16.97 6.37
CA GLN A 33 3.28 -18.07 5.84
C GLN A 33 3.93 -19.41 6.16
N PRO A 34 3.21 -20.36 6.80
CA PRO A 34 3.71 -21.71 7.00
C PRO A 34 3.83 -22.40 5.65
N ALA A 35 4.96 -23.06 5.44
CA ALA A 35 5.19 -23.93 4.29
C ALA A 35 4.12 -25.01 4.21
N ARG A 36 3.44 -25.13 3.07
CA ARG A 36 2.65 -26.32 2.75
C ARG A 36 3.59 -27.49 2.55
N GLU A 37 3.34 -28.55 3.25
CA GLU A 37 4.11 -29.79 3.25
C GLU A 37 4.37 -30.37 1.86
N GLU A 38 5.66 -30.58 1.56
CA GLU A 38 6.09 -31.60 0.60
C GLU A 38 5.73 -32.98 1.18
N THR A 39 5.13 -33.82 0.37
CA THR A 39 4.81 -35.22 0.70
C THR A 39 6.09 -35.94 1.12
N LEU A 40 6.19 -36.24 2.41
CA LEU A 40 7.25 -37.08 2.96
C LEU A 40 7.11 -38.54 2.43
N PRO A 41 8.22 -39.22 2.11
CA PRO A 41 8.20 -40.64 1.79
C PRO A 41 7.75 -41.47 3.01
N GLU A 42 7.04 -42.56 2.75
CA GLU A 42 6.55 -43.50 3.77
C GLU A 42 7.63 -43.91 4.80
N PRO A 43 7.32 -43.84 6.09
CA PRO A 43 8.30 -44.24 7.11
C PRO A 43 8.55 -45.75 7.09
N GLN A 44 9.81 -46.12 6.90
CA GLN A 44 10.24 -47.51 7.16
C GLN A 44 10.17 -47.81 8.66
N PRO A 45 9.78 -49.04 9.07
CA PRO A 45 9.68 -49.37 10.47
C PRO A 45 11.05 -49.38 11.15
N GLN A 46 11.23 -48.47 12.11
CA GLN A 46 12.42 -48.48 12.96
C GLN A 46 12.32 -49.60 14.03
N PRO A 47 13.44 -50.18 14.47
CA PRO A 47 13.42 -51.22 15.48
C PRO A 47 12.98 -50.65 16.84
N VAL A 48 12.06 -51.37 17.47
CA VAL A 48 11.49 -51.05 18.78
C VAL A 48 12.60 -51.04 19.84
N ALA A 49 12.82 -49.86 20.47
CA ALA A 49 13.69 -49.72 21.65
C ALA A 49 13.10 -50.51 22.85
N PRO A 50 13.94 -50.98 23.79
CA PRO A 50 13.48 -51.76 24.92
C PRO A 50 12.61 -50.91 25.84
N ALA A 51 11.56 -51.56 26.36
CA ALA A 51 10.52 -51.00 27.21
C ALA A 51 11.11 -50.30 28.45
N GLU A 52 10.82 -48.99 28.58
CA GLU A 52 11.03 -48.25 29.82
C GLU A 52 10.11 -48.75 30.94
N GLU A 53 10.60 -48.65 32.18
CA GLU A 53 9.92 -49.06 33.40
C GLU A 53 8.50 -48.51 33.52
N LYS A 54 7.59 -49.40 33.85
CA LYS A 54 6.16 -49.09 34.03
C LYS A 54 5.95 -48.07 35.14
N ALA A 55 5.66 -46.84 34.74
CA ALA A 55 5.04 -45.88 35.64
C ALA A 55 3.73 -46.46 36.21
N ASP A 56 3.47 -46.26 37.49
CA ASP A 56 2.26 -46.73 38.19
C ASP A 56 0.99 -46.31 37.44
N ALA A 57 0.27 -47.28 36.91
CA ALA A 57 -0.96 -47.07 36.19
C ALA A 57 -2.05 -46.52 37.12
N ARG A 58 -2.27 -45.21 37.09
CA ARG A 58 -3.40 -44.58 37.77
C ARG A 58 -4.71 -44.98 37.06
N PRO A 59 -5.79 -45.23 37.81
CA PRO A 59 -7.07 -45.57 37.19
C PRO A 59 -7.54 -44.42 36.28
N PHE A 60 -7.72 -44.75 35.01
CA PHE A 60 -8.11 -43.79 33.98
C PHE A 60 -9.64 -43.66 33.95
N PRO A 61 -10.24 -42.48 34.23
CA PRO A 61 -11.71 -42.34 34.19
C PRO A 61 -12.26 -42.68 32.81
N ILE A 62 -13.34 -43.48 32.75
CA ILE A 62 -13.97 -43.90 31.48
C ILE A 62 -14.36 -42.70 30.61
N GLU A 63 -14.82 -41.62 31.22
CA GLU A 63 -15.17 -40.38 30.51
C GLU A 63 -13.96 -39.74 29.84
N THR A 64 -12.81 -39.69 30.52
CA THR A 64 -11.54 -39.19 29.96
C THR A 64 -11.07 -40.05 28.80
N PHE A 65 -11.11 -41.38 28.96
CA PHE A 65 -10.77 -42.32 27.89
C PHE A 65 -11.65 -42.11 26.66
N TYR A 66 -12.99 -42.02 26.84
CA TYR A 66 -13.89 -41.78 25.74
C TYR A 66 -13.62 -40.45 25.02
N THR A 67 -13.41 -39.39 25.77
CA THR A 67 -13.15 -38.02 25.20
C THR A 67 -11.84 -37.98 24.41
N LEU A 68 -10.77 -38.62 24.95
CA LEU A 68 -9.48 -38.67 24.24
C LEU A 68 -9.57 -39.58 23.00
N LEU A 69 -10.33 -40.69 23.07
CA LEU A 69 -10.58 -41.52 21.90
C LEU A 69 -11.36 -40.78 20.81
N VAL A 70 -12.34 -39.95 21.19
CA VAL A 70 -13.05 -39.06 20.24
C VAL A 70 -12.08 -38.08 19.63
N ALA A 71 -11.18 -37.51 20.43
CA ALA A 71 -10.16 -36.56 19.92
C ALA A 71 -9.23 -37.21 18.90
N GLU A 72 -8.72 -38.43 19.19
CA GLU A 72 -7.86 -39.18 18.27
C GLU A 72 -8.58 -39.55 16.96
N VAL A 73 -9.83 -40.06 17.06
CA VAL A 73 -10.63 -40.40 15.88
C VAL A 73 -10.95 -39.16 15.05
N ALA A 74 -11.23 -38.02 15.70
CA ALA A 74 -11.46 -36.75 15.02
C ALA A 74 -10.19 -36.26 14.30
N GLY A 75 -9.03 -36.33 14.96
CA GLY A 75 -7.74 -35.99 14.35
C GLY A 75 -7.43 -36.84 13.11
N ASN A 76 -7.65 -38.16 13.19
CA ASN A 76 -7.46 -39.07 12.05
C ASN A 76 -8.47 -38.83 10.90
N ARG A 77 -9.56 -38.14 11.16
CA ARG A 77 -10.56 -37.73 10.15
C ARG A 77 -10.42 -36.27 9.72
N GLU A 78 -9.31 -35.64 10.04
CA GLU A 78 -9.04 -34.25 9.74
C GLU A 78 -10.04 -33.26 10.37
N GLN A 79 -10.79 -33.67 11.38
CA GLN A 79 -11.71 -32.85 12.17
C GLN A 79 -10.94 -32.22 13.34
N TYR A 80 -9.96 -31.40 13.02
CA TYR A 80 -8.99 -30.87 13.99
C TYR A 80 -9.62 -29.93 15.02
N ASP A 81 -10.70 -29.23 14.68
CA ASP A 81 -11.49 -28.41 15.60
C ASP A 81 -12.15 -29.27 16.71
N VAL A 82 -12.71 -30.41 16.36
CA VAL A 82 -13.28 -31.38 17.31
C VAL A 82 -12.16 -32.01 18.16
N ALA A 83 -11.04 -32.37 17.54
CA ALA A 83 -9.88 -32.90 18.24
C ALA A 83 -9.36 -31.90 19.27
N LEU A 84 -9.15 -30.63 18.87
CA LEU A 84 -8.67 -29.54 19.74
C LEU A 84 -9.61 -29.33 20.92
N ALA A 85 -10.92 -29.24 20.70
CA ALA A 85 -11.89 -29.02 21.77
C ALA A 85 -11.82 -30.12 22.86
N ASN A 86 -11.67 -31.38 22.45
CA ASN A 86 -11.58 -32.50 23.36
C ASN A 86 -10.23 -32.58 24.08
N TYR A 87 -9.10 -32.40 23.37
CA TYR A 87 -7.77 -32.37 23.99
C TYR A 87 -7.62 -31.19 24.95
N TYR A 88 -8.05 -29.99 24.57
CA TYR A 88 -8.00 -28.81 25.42
C TYR A 88 -8.80 -28.98 26.71
N TYR A 89 -10.05 -29.48 26.58
CA TYR A 89 -10.91 -29.79 27.75
C TYR A 89 -10.25 -30.81 28.69
N GLN A 90 -9.66 -31.88 28.13
CA GLN A 90 -9.02 -32.90 28.95
C GLN A 90 -7.69 -32.45 29.55
N ALA A 91 -6.90 -31.62 28.85
CA ALA A 91 -5.67 -31.06 29.39
C ALA A 91 -5.93 -30.28 30.69
N GLU A 92 -6.93 -29.41 30.67
CA GLU A 92 -7.32 -28.63 31.86
C GLU A 92 -7.83 -29.50 33.02
N ARG A 93 -8.49 -30.60 32.71
CA ARG A 93 -9.12 -31.48 33.70
C ARG A 93 -8.17 -32.51 34.27
N THR A 94 -7.38 -33.14 33.44
CA THR A 94 -6.49 -34.23 33.85
C THR A 94 -5.15 -33.74 34.38
N LYS A 95 -4.73 -32.51 33.97
CA LYS A 95 -3.39 -32.00 34.20
C LYS A 95 -2.33 -33.03 33.75
N ASP A 96 -2.59 -33.66 32.60
CA ASP A 96 -1.65 -34.57 31.97
C ASP A 96 -0.81 -33.78 30.95
N PRO A 97 0.53 -33.82 31.07
CA PRO A 97 1.40 -33.03 30.19
C PRO A 97 1.32 -33.48 28.73
N GLY A 98 1.21 -34.77 28.44
CA GLY A 98 1.06 -35.28 27.08
C GLY A 98 -0.23 -34.81 26.41
N VAL A 99 -1.33 -34.72 27.18
CA VAL A 99 -2.59 -34.14 26.69
C VAL A 99 -2.46 -32.63 26.43
N ALA A 100 -1.75 -31.90 27.31
CA ALA A 100 -1.48 -30.49 27.15
C ALA A 100 -0.59 -30.21 25.92
N ALA A 101 0.48 -31.01 25.72
CA ALA A 101 1.32 -30.97 24.53
C ALA A 101 0.51 -31.19 23.26
N ARG A 102 -0.34 -32.22 23.21
CA ARG A 102 -1.18 -32.53 22.05
C ARG A 102 -2.17 -31.41 21.74
N ALA A 103 -2.80 -30.83 22.77
CA ALA A 103 -3.68 -29.67 22.62
C ALA A 103 -2.92 -28.48 22.03
N THR A 104 -1.68 -28.23 22.50
CA THR A 104 -0.82 -27.15 22.01
C THR A 104 -0.49 -27.32 20.52
N HIS A 105 -0.03 -28.51 20.11
CA HIS A 105 0.30 -28.77 18.71
C HIS A 105 -0.89 -28.58 17.77
N ILE A 106 -2.08 -29.12 18.14
CA ILE A 106 -3.28 -28.98 17.31
C ILE A 106 -3.74 -27.53 17.28
N ALA A 107 -3.70 -26.81 18.41
CA ALA A 107 -4.07 -25.40 18.47
C ALA A 107 -3.15 -24.51 17.59
N ARG A 108 -1.85 -24.78 17.60
CA ARG A 108 -0.87 -24.11 16.71
C ARG A 108 -1.16 -24.40 15.24
N PHE A 109 -1.41 -25.66 14.89
CA PHE A 109 -1.77 -26.07 13.53
C PHE A 109 -3.02 -25.34 13.01
N LEU A 110 -4.05 -25.18 13.86
CA LEU A 110 -5.27 -24.45 13.53
C LEU A 110 -5.16 -22.92 13.65
N ASN A 111 -4.00 -22.40 14.04
CA ASN A 111 -3.82 -20.98 14.38
C ASN A 111 -4.83 -20.47 15.43
N ALA A 112 -5.24 -21.34 16.35
CA ALA A 112 -6.17 -21.05 17.44
C ALA A 112 -5.42 -20.41 18.62
N ARG A 113 -4.94 -19.16 18.43
CA ARG A 113 -3.98 -18.44 19.29
C ARG A 113 -4.27 -18.55 20.80
N ARG A 114 -5.54 -18.32 21.24
CA ARG A 114 -5.89 -18.37 22.66
C ARG A 114 -5.75 -19.78 23.26
N ALA A 115 -6.14 -20.80 22.49
CA ALA A 115 -6.02 -22.18 22.93
C ALA A 115 -4.55 -22.61 22.93
N ALA A 116 -3.77 -22.23 21.92
CA ALA A 116 -2.34 -22.51 21.82
C ALA A 116 -1.58 -21.92 23.01
N LEU A 117 -1.78 -20.64 23.30
CA LEU A 117 -1.13 -19.96 24.43
C LEU A 117 -1.49 -20.66 25.77
N ARG A 118 -2.77 -20.88 26.02
CA ARG A 118 -3.21 -21.46 27.29
C ARG A 118 -2.73 -22.90 27.48
N SER A 119 -2.78 -23.73 26.44
CA SER A 119 -2.28 -25.11 26.53
C SER A 119 -0.77 -25.18 26.62
N ALA A 120 -0.02 -24.28 25.97
CA ALA A 120 1.44 -24.19 26.12
C ALA A 120 1.85 -23.77 27.54
N GLN A 121 1.16 -22.77 28.12
CA GLN A 121 1.39 -22.37 29.52
C GLN A 121 1.11 -23.53 30.49
N LEU A 122 -0.02 -24.24 30.29
CA LEU A 122 -0.33 -25.42 31.08
C LEU A 122 0.71 -26.52 30.94
N TRP A 123 1.22 -26.76 29.73
CA TRP A 123 2.27 -27.74 29.49
C TRP A 123 3.54 -27.41 30.27
N VAL A 124 4.01 -26.15 30.23
CA VAL A 124 5.15 -25.67 31.02
C VAL A 124 4.91 -25.79 32.53
N GLU A 125 3.68 -25.48 33.03
CA GLU A 125 3.33 -25.65 34.44
C GLU A 125 3.48 -27.12 34.90
N LEU A 126 3.18 -28.08 34.01
CA LEU A 126 3.22 -29.51 34.31
C LEU A 126 4.62 -30.13 34.12
N GLU A 127 5.35 -29.66 33.11
CA GLU A 127 6.70 -30.15 32.77
C GLU A 127 7.66 -28.97 32.58
N PRO A 128 8.06 -28.28 33.65
CA PRO A 128 8.93 -27.09 33.57
C PRO A 128 10.36 -27.36 33.07
N GLU A 129 10.80 -28.61 33.08
CA GLU A 129 12.11 -29.03 32.57
C GLU A 129 12.03 -29.62 31.15
N GLU A 130 10.88 -29.59 30.51
CA GLU A 130 10.70 -30.06 29.13
C GLU A 130 11.03 -28.93 28.16
N VAL A 131 12.04 -29.14 27.32
CA VAL A 131 12.52 -28.12 26.35
C VAL A 131 11.42 -27.72 25.37
N GLU A 132 10.67 -28.69 24.85
CA GLU A 132 9.64 -28.42 23.86
C GLU A 132 8.48 -27.60 24.46
N ALA A 133 8.11 -27.84 25.73
CA ALA A 133 7.13 -27.04 26.45
C ALA A 133 7.58 -25.58 26.57
N GLN A 134 8.86 -25.37 26.96
CA GLN A 134 9.43 -24.03 27.06
C GLN A 134 9.45 -23.31 25.72
N LEU A 135 9.85 -23.97 24.64
CA LEU A 135 9.85 -23.42 23.28
C LEU A 135 8.43 -23.12 22.75
N ALA A 136 7.47 -23.99 23.07
CA ALA A 136 6.06 -23.75 22.72
C ALA A 136 5.52 -22.50 23.43
N ALA A 137 5.76 -22.37 24.73
CA ALA A 137 5.38 -21.18 25.50
C ALA A 137 6.08 -19.92 24.98
N THR A 138 7.38 -19.99 24.67
CA THR A 138 8.14 -18.88 24.06
C THR A 138 7.46 -18.38 22.79
N ALA A 139 7.11 -19.27 21.88
CA ALA A 139 6.49 -18.90 20.60
C ALA A 139 5.10 -18.28 20.79
N GLU A 140 4.24 -18.87 21.62
CA GLU A 140 2.87 -18.39 21.81
C GLU A 140 2.81 -17.07 22.61
N LEU A 141 3.70 -16.87 23.58
CA LEU A 141 3.83 -15.62 24.32
C LEU A 141 4.36 -14.49 23.42
N ALA A 142 5.34 -14.77 22.56
CA ALA A 142 5.83 -13.80 21.58
C ALA A 142 4.71 -13.37 20.62
N LEU A 143 3.89 -14.31 20.14
CA LEU A 143 2.71 -14.01 19.29
C LEU A 143 1.61 -13.23 20.04
N ALA A 144 1.56 -13.36 21.37
CA ALA A 144 0.64 -12.60 22.23
C ALA A 144 1.18 -11.19 22.58
N GLY A 145 2.42 -10.87 22.23
CA GLY A 145 3.07 -9.61 22.59
C GLY A 145 3.67 -9.61 24.01
N GLU A 146 3.72 -10.75 24.69
CA GLU A 146 4.27 -10.91 26.04
C GLU A 146 5.78 -11.24 25.97
N LEU A 147 6.56 -10.31 25.42
CA LEU A 147 7.96 -10.55 25.06
C LEU A 147 8.86 -10.89 26.26
N ASP A 148 8.71 -10.20 27.39
CA ASP A 148 9.52 -10.44 28.58
C ASP A 148 9.34 -11.86 29.11
N THR A 149 8.07 -12.31 29.15
CA THR A 149 7.74 -13.69 29.56
C THR A 149 8.25 -14.69 28.53
N ALA A 150 8.15 -14.38 27.23
CA ALA A 150 8.69 -15.22 26.16
C ALA A 150 10.21 -15.38 26.28
N LEU A 151 10.95 -14.31 26.59
CA LEU A 151 12.40 -14.34 26.81
C LEU A 151 12.79 -15.20 28.02
N ALA A 152 12.02 -15.15 29.12
CA ALA A 152 12.26 -15.98 30.27
C ALA A 152 12.12 -17.50 29.96
N HIS A 153 11.10 -17.88 29.16
CA HIS A 153 10.94 -19.26 28.70
C HIS A 153 12.02 -19.65 27.68
N ALA A 154 12.43 -18.74 26.79
CA ALA A 154 13.54 -18.94 25.87
C ALA A 154 14.85 -19.20 26.63
N GLU A 155 15.13 -18.42 27.66
CA GLU A 155 16.31 -18.61 28.54
C GLU A 155 16.27 -19.96 29.24
N LYS A 156 15.12 -20.36 29.78
CA LYS A 156 14.94 -21.67 30.41
C LYS A 156 15.18 -22.81 29.42
N ALA A 157 14.71 -22.68 28.18
CA ALA A 157 14.99 -23.65 27.13
C ALA A 157 16.49 -23.77 26.85
N LEU A 158 17.22 -22.66 26.81
CA LEU A 158 18.69 -22.65 26.64
C LEU A 158 19.41 -23.29 27.85
N ASP A 159 18.97 -23.01 29.08
CA ASP A 159 19.53 -23.64 30.30
C ASP A 159 19.34 -25.17 30.30
N LEU A 160 18.30 -25.65 29.65
CA LEU A 160 18.01 -27.07 29.46
C LEU A 160 18.72 -27.70 28.26
N GLY A 161 19.53 -26.90 27.53
CA GLY A 161 20.33 -27.35 26.38
C GLY A 161 19.54 -27.37 25.06
N GLY A 162 18.41 -26.70 24.99
CA GLY A 162 17.64 -26.51 23.75
C GLY A 162 18.08 -25.28 22.95
N ASP A 163 17.61 -25.19 21.71
CA ASP A 163 17.85 -24.05 20.83
C ASP A 163 16.63 -23.11 20.86
N ALA A 164 16.81 -21.92 21.43
CA ALA A 164 15.73 -20.92 21.48
C ALA A 164 15.81 -19.95 20.28
N PRO A 165 14.64 -19.57 19.66
CA PRO A 165 14.61 -18.74 18.47
C PRO A 165 14.79 -17.24 18.80
N LEU A 166 15.95 -16.87 19.38
CA LEU A 166 16.19 -15.54 19.90
C LEU A 166 16.18 -14.44 18.82
N GLN A 167 16.61 -14.75 17.60
CA GLN A 167 16.50 -13.79 16.47
C GLN A 167 15.04 -13.47 16.13
N SER A 168 14.13 -14.46 16.22
CA SER A 168 12.70 -14.23 16.00
C SER A 168 12.09 -13.35 17.10
N LEU A 169 12.51 -13.52 18.34
CA LEU A 169 12.11 -12.65 19.46
C LEU A 169 12.66 -11.23 19.29
N ALA A 170 13.91 -11.08 18.86
CA ALA A 170 14.49 -9.78 18.55
C ALA A 170 13.75 -9.09 17.39
N ALA A 171 13.38 -9.84 16.35
CA ALA A 171 12.57 -9.31 15.24
C ALA A 171 11.19 -8.83 15.71
N ALA A 172 10.53 -9.57 16.62
CA ALA A 172 9.26 -9.15 17.22
C ALA A 172 9.42 -7.88 18.08
N ALA A 173 10.51 -7.79 18.86
CA ALA A 173 10.83 -6.61 19.66
C ALA A 173 11.06 -5.35 18.81
N VAL A 174 11.70 -5.49 17.66
CA VAL A 174 12.02 -4.38 16.74
C VAL A 174 10.79 -3.95 15.92
N ALA A 175 9.79 -4.82 15.76
CA ALA A 175 8.56 -4.48 15.05
C ALA A 175 7.65 -3.48 15.82
N ASP A 176 7.82 -3.37 17.13
CA ASP A 176 7.23 -2.29 17.93
C ASP A 176 8.09 -1.02 17.76
N GLU A 177 7.46 0.12 17.42
CA GLU A 177 8.15 1.37 17.02
C GLU A 177 9.15 1.91 18.05
N LYS A 178 9.18 1.37 19.28
CA LYS A 178 10.14 1.75 20.33
C LYS A 178 10.72 0.50 21.00
N VAL A 179 11.95 0.18 20.65
CA VAL A 179 12.74 -0.78 21.42
C VAL A 179 13.08 -0.18 22.79
N GLU A 180 12.51 -0.73 23.85
CA GLU A 180 12.79 -0.29 25.22
C GLU A 180 14.24 -0.65 25.60
N GLU A 181 14.90 0.25 26.37
CA GLU A 181 16.28 0.03 26.84
C GLU A 181 16.40 -1.26 27.67
N GLN A 182 15.34 -1.61 28.41
CA GLN A 182 15.26 -2.84 29.18
C GLN A 182 15.33 -4.07 28.28
N THR A 183 14.59 -4.10 27.17
CA THR A 183 14.61 -5.21 26.22
C THR A 183 15.98 -5.38 25.58
N LEU A 184 16.65 -4.29 25.20
CA LEU A 184 18.03 -4.35 24.72
C LEU A 184 18.97 -4.93 25.78
N ALA A 185 18.86 -4.48 27.04
CA ALA A 185 19.69 -4.97 28.13
C ALA A 185 19.50 -6.48 28.34
N GLU A 186 18.28 -6.99 28.17
CA GLU A 186 17.96 -8.40 28.29
C GLU A 186 18.61 -9.24 27.19
N PHE A 187 18.52 -8.83 25.93
CA PHE A 187 19.22 -9.51 24.83
C PHE A 187 20.75 -9.48 24.99
N ARG A 188 21.29 -8.37 25.49
CA ARG A 188 22.72 -8.29 25.86
C ARG A 188 23.07 -9.30 26.93
N ARG A 189 22.31 -9.35 28.02
CA ARG A 189 22.50 -10.29 29.12
C ARG A 189 22.47 -11.74 28.65
N LEU A 190 21.52 -12.10 27.78
CA LEU A 190 21.45 -13.43 27.19
C LEU A 190 22.68 -13.75 26.35
N ALA A 191 23.14 -12.82 25.49
CA ALA A 191 24.36 -13.02 24.70
C ALA A 191 25.63 -13.15 25.57
N GLU A 192 25.72 -12.45 26.71
CA GLU A 192 26.80 -12.59 27.67
C GLU A 192 26.74 -13.90 28.46
N LYS A 193 25.52 -14.36 28.81
CA LYS A 193 25.32 -15.64 29.53
C LYS A 193 25.63 -16.85 28.63
N TYR A 194 25.34 -16.75 27.32
CA TYR A 194 25.53 -17.84 26.35
C TYR A 194 26.54 -17.44 25.25
N PRO A 195 27.82 -17.21 25.55
CA PRO A 195 28.79 -16.59 24.63
C PRO A 195 29.11 -17.44 23.39
N GLN A 196 28.80 -18.74 23.43
CA GLN A 196 28.97 -19.67 22.30
C GLN A 196 27.66 -19.83 21.46
N ASN A 197 26.57 -19.19 21.86
CA ASN A 197 25.31 -19.28 21.15
C ASN A 197 25.22 -18.16 20.11
N GLY A 198 25.32 -18.52 18.81
CA GLY A 198 25.26 -17.59 17.71
C GLY A 198 23.89 -16.89 17.57
N GLU A 199 22.80 -17.59 17.91
CA GLU A 199 21.44 -17.02 17.93
C GLU A 199 21.33 -15.85 18.93
N ALA A 200 21.86 -16.04 20.16
CA ALA A 200 21.85 -14.99 21.18
C ALA A 200 22.71 -13.78 20.77
N ALA A 201 23.87 -14.04 20.16
CA ALA A 201 24.74 -12.98 19.67
C ALA A 201 24.11 -12.19 18.52
N LEU A 202 23.49 -12.87 17.54
CA LEU A 202 22.80 -12.20 16.41
C LEU A 202 21.55 -11.46 16.87
N ALA A 203 20.78 -12.01 17.81
CA ALA A 203 19.63 -11.32 18.41
C ALA A 203 20.06 -10.00 19.07
N HIS A 204 21.15 -9.99 19.85
CA HIS A 204 21.72 -8.76 20.41
C HIS A 204 22.18 -7.80 19.30
N ALA A 205 22.84 -8.28 18.24
CA ALA A 205 23.24 -7.45 17.10
C ALA A 205 22.03 -6.81 16.37
N MET A 206 20.90 -7.53 16.26
CA MET A 206 19.65 -6.99 15.71
C MET A 206 19.08 -5.86 16.57
N MET A 207 19.14 -5.99 17.89
CA MET A 207 18.72 -4.94 18.82
C MET A 207 19.62 -3.70 18.73
N LEU A 208 20.95 -3.89 18.62
CA LEU A 208 21.90 -2.80 18.40
C LEU A 208 21.66 -2.09 17.04
N ARG A 209 21.33 -2.86 16.00
CA ARG A 209 20.93 -2.31 14.69
C ARG A 209 19.73 -1.40 14.81
N ALA A 210 18.69 -1.80 15.55
CA ALA A 210 17.48 -1.02 15.76
C ALA A 210 17.75 0.31 16.51
N GLN A 211 18.83 0.36 17.29
CA GLN A 211 19.32 1.57 17.96
C GLN A 211 20.43 2.30 17.18
N GLU A 212 20.62 1.97 15.90
CA GLU A 212 21.64 2.57 15.02
C GLU A 212 23.07 2.42 15.53
N GLN A 213 23.33 1.49 16.45
CA GLN A 213 24.66 1.17 16.99
C GLN A 213 25.43 0.22 16.05
N TYR A 214 25.52 0.59 14.78
CA TYR A 214 26.03 -0.24 13.68
C TYR A 214 27.46 -0.78 13.89
N PRO A 215 28.43 0.00 14.40
CA PRO A 215 29.80 -0.54 14.59
C PRO A 215 29.84 -1.68 15.59
N GLN A 216 29.05 -1.61 16.67
CA GLN A 216 28.99 -2.67 17.68
C GLN A 216 28.26 -3.90 17.12
N ALA A 217 27.14 -3.71 16.41
CA ALA A 217 26.44 -4.80 15.74
C ALA A 217 27.34 -5.54 14.74
N LEU A 218 28.10 -4.82 13.89
CA LEU A 218 29.05 -5.41 12.94
C LEU A 218 30.16 -6.22 13.65
N SER A 219 30.71 -5.70 14.77
CA SER A 219 31.71 -6.43 15.54
C SER A 219 31.20 -7.79 16.06
N ILE A 220 29.93 -7.82 16.49
CA ILE A 220 29.27 -9.06 16.92
C ILE A 220 29.08 -10.01 15.74
N VAL A 221 28.53 -9.49 14.62
CA VAL A 221 28.27 -10.29 13.43
C VAL A 221 29.55 -10.93 12.88
N HIS A 222 30.65 -10.19 12.76
CA HIS A 222 31.93 -10.72 12.30
C HIS A 222 32.47 -11.82 13.24
N ARG A 223 32.34 -11.63 14.54
CA ARG A 223 32.72 -12.67 15.51
C ARG A 223 31.89 -13.95 15.34
N VAL A 224 30.56 -13.81 15.10
CA VAL A 224 29.71 -14.98 14.84
C VAL A 224 30.11 -15.68 13.55
N GLN A 225 30.44 -14.94 12.47
CA GLN A 225 30.92 -15.51 11.22
C GLN A 225 32.22 -16.31 11.38
N GLU A 226 33.12 -15.85 12.26
CA GLU A 226 34.35 -16.57 12.56
C GLU A 226 34.12 -17.85 13.39
N GLN A 227 33.20 -17.79 14.35
CA GLN A 227 32.91 -18.90 15.28
C GLN A 227 31.92 -19.92 14.67
N HIS A 228 30.98 -19.46 13.86
CA HIS A 228 29.87 -20.22 13.26
C HIS A 228 29.77 -19.95 11.76
N PRO A 229 30.74 -20.36 10.94
CA PRO A 229 30.76 -20.06 9.50
C PRO A 229 29.60 -20.69 8.74
N GLU A 230 28.93 -21.70 9.31
CA GLU A 230 27.73 -22.32 8.77
C GLU A 230 26.47 -21.48 8.97
N MET A 231 26.49 -20.50 9.87
CA MET A 231 25.33 -19.68 10.24
C MET A 231 25.14 -18.53 9.25
N LEU A 232 24.36 -18.78 8.18
CA LEU A 232 24.15 -17.82 7.10
C LEU A 232 23.32 -16.58 7.51
N ASP A 233 22.69 -16.59 8.67
CA ASP A 233 21.99 -15.43 9.22
C ASP A 233 22.95 -14.30 9.60
N ALA A 234 24.20 -14.62 9.96
CA ALA A 234 25.21 -13.63 10.27
C ALA A 234 25.58 -12.76 9.05
N PRO A 235 26.00 -13.29 7.89
CA PRO A 235 26.27 -12.45 6.72
C PRO A 235 25.00 -11.80 6.14
N LEU A 236 23.81 -12.36 6.34
CA LEU A 236 22.56 -11.68 6.00
C LEU A 236 22.35 -10.43 6.86
N LEU A 237 22.59 -10.52 8.17
CA LEU A 237 22.51 -9.37 9.06
C LEU A 237 23.57 -8.30 8.72
N GLU A 238 24.79 -8.72 8.33
CA GLU A 238 25.81 -7.80 7.83
C GLU A 238 25.32 -7.02 6.61
N THR A 239 24.68 -7.68 5.64
CA THR A 239 24.13 -6.97 4.47
C THR A 239 23.11 -5.92 4.86
N HIS A 240 22.24 -6.21 5.84
CA HIS A 240 21.29 -5.23 6.34
C HIS A 240 21.99 -4.04 7.01
N LEU A 241 22.98 -4.29 7.85
CA LEU A 241 23.78 -3.26 8.50
C LEU A 241 24.52 -2.36 7.51
N LEU A 242 25.07 -2.94 6.44
CA LEU A 242 25.70 -2.18 5.36
C LEU A 242 24.69 -1.31 4.59
N VAL A 243 23.50 -1.82 4.33
CA VAL A 243 22.42 -1.06 3.67
C VAL A 243 21.98 0.11 4.54
N ASP A 244 21.78 -0.08 5.83
CA ASP A 244 21.38 0.96 6.78
C ASP A 244 22.44 2.07 6.89
N GLN A 245 23.73 1.71 6.77
CA GLN A 245 24.84 2.66 6.69
C GLN A 245 25.03 3.29 5.30
N ASN A 246 24.11 3.07 4.37
CA ASN A 246 24.20 3.52 2.97
C ASN A 246 25.41 2.94 2.20
N ARG A 247 26.01 1.83 2.65
CA ARG A 247 27.13 1.11 2.02
C ARG A 247 26.63 0.00 1.09
N ARG A 248 25.72 0.38 0.20
CA ARG A 248 24.95 -0.54 -0.63
C ARG A 248 25.79 -1.36 -1.61
N GLU A 249 26.89 -0.78 -2.11
CA GLU A 249 27.80 -1.48 -3.01
C GLU A 249 28.52 -2.63 -2.33
N GLU A 250 28.94 -2.44 -1.08
CA GLU A 250 29.58 -3.49 -0.29
C GLU A 250 28.59 -4.61 0.04
N ALA A 251 27.35 -4.27 0.39
CA ALA A 251 26.29 -5.24 0.59
C ALA A 251 26.02 -6.10 -0.68
N LEU A 252 26.03 -5.46 -1.85
CA LEU A 252 25.87 -6.17 -3.13
C LEU A 252 27.04 -7.11 -3.42
N GLN A 253 28.27 -6.68 -3.19
CA GLN A 253 29.47 -7.53 -3.36
C GLN A 253 29.46 -8.73 -2.41
N LEU A 254 29.08 -8.51 -1.16
CA LEU A 254 28.95 -9.58 -0.17
C LEU A 254 27.91 -10.60 -0.61
N LEU A 255 26.69 -10.15 -0.99
CA LEU A 255 25.62 -11.04 -1.45
C LEU A 255 25.97 -11.77 -2.74
N GLU A 256 26.65 -11.13 -3.69
CA GLU A 256 27.12 -11.77 -4.92
C GLU A 256 28.05 -12.96 -4.59
N ASN A 257 29.00 -12.75 -3.68
CA ASN A 257 29.90 -13.81 -3.24
C ASN A 257 29.17 -14.94 -2.51
N LEU A 258 28.23 -14.60 -1.63
CA LEU A 258 27.42 -15.56 -0.89
C LEU A 258 26.54 -16.41 -1.84
N VAL A 259 25.84 -15.78 -2.80
CA VAL A 259 25.02 -16.50 -3.78
C VAL A 259 25.87 -17.42 -4.68
N ARG A 260 27.11 -17.03 -4.97
CA ARG A 260 28.05 -17.88 -5.73
C ARG A 260 28.52 -19.10 -4.91
N THR A 261 28.75 -18.90 -3.61
CA THR A 261 29.19 -19.96 -2.69
C THR A 261 28.05 -20.91 -2.32
N TYR A 262 26.86 -20.37 -2.11
CA TYR A 262 25.67 -21.09 -1.68
C TYR A 262 24.51 -20.93 -2.70
N PRO A 263 24.63 -21.51 -3.91
CA PRO A 263 23.69 -21.26 -5.00
C PRO A 263 22.28 -21.80 -4.75
N GLN A 264 22.09 -22.71 -3.82
CA GLN A 264 20.79 -23.28 -3.47
C GLN A 264 20.08 -22.51 -2.34
N GLU A 265 20.78 -21.56 -1.68
CA GLU A 265 20.20 -20.76 -0.62
C GLU A 265 19.33 -19.63 -1.14
N SER A 266 18.03 -19.92 -1.26
CA SER A 266 17.04 -18.97 -1.80
C SER A 266 16.97 -17.67 -1.00
N ARG A 267 17.23 -17.68 0.31
CA ARG A 267 17.20 -16.48 1.17
C ARG A 267 18.28 -15.47 0.77
N LEU A 268 19.50 -15.94 0.53
CA LEU A 268 20.62 -15.10 0.08
C LEU A 268 20.33 -14.50 -1.31
N ARG A 269 19.89 -15.36 -2.25
CA ARG A 269 19.54 -14.96 -3.61
C ARG A 269 18.39 -13.93 -3.62
N LEU A 270 17.40 -14.09 -2.75
CA LEU A 270 16.29 -13.15 -2.64
C LEU A 270 16.76 -11.77 -2.17
N GLN A 271 17.63 -11.70 -1.17
CA GLN A 271 18.18 -10.42 -0.70
C GLN A 271 19.03 -9.76 -1.78
N TYR A 272 19.85 -10.54 -2.50
CA TYR A 272 20.63 -10.06 -3.63
C TYR A 272 19.73 -9.47 -4.72
N ALA A 273 18.72 -10.23 -5.15
CA ALA A 273 17.76 -9.81 -6.16
C ALA A 273 17.03 -8.50 -5.76
N ARG A 274 16.62 -8.37 -4.50
CA ARG A 274 15.97 -7.17 -3.97
C ARG A 274 16.86 -5.93 -4.04
N LEU A 275 18.12 -6.04 -3.66
CA LEU A 275 19.07 -4.92 -3.73
C LEU A 275 19.38 -4.52 -5.17
N LEU A 276 19.39 -5.47 -6.10
CA LEU A 276 19.65 -5.24 -7.52
C LEU A 276 18.54 -4.45 -8.22
N ILE A 277 17.27 -4.51 -7.77
CA ILE A 277 16.13 -3.83 -8.42
C ILE A 277 16.41 -2.34 -8.69
N ARG A 278 17.12 -1.68 -7.79
CA ARG A 278 17.45 -0.24 -7.91
C ARG A 278 18.73 0.05 -8.70
N LYS A 279 19.53 -0.96 -8.99
CA LYS A 279 20.85 -0.82 -9.63
C LYS A 279 20.92 -1.46 -11.01
N ASP A 280 20.48 -2.71 -11.09
CA ASP A 280 20.61 -3.55 -12.29
C ASP A 280 19.38 -4.46 -12.41
N LEU A 281 18.38 -3.99 -13.17
CA LEU A 281 17.13 -4.73 -13.36
C LEU A 281 17.33 -6.03 -14.15
N ASP A 282 18.31 -6.10 -15.06
CA ASP A 282 18.56 -7.29 -15.87
C ASP A 282 19.13 -8.40 -14.98
N LEU A 283 20.08 -8.06 -14.11
CA LEU A 283 20.65 -9.02 -13.17
C LEU A 283 19.61 -9.39 -12.08
N ALA A 284 18.80 -8.43 -11.60
CA ALA A 284 17.68 -8.73 -10.70
C ALA A 284 16.71 -9.74 -11.32
N GLN A 285 16.33 -9.54 -12.60
CA GLN A 285 15.48 -10.46 -13.34
C GLN A 285 16.07 -11.88 -13.42
N GLN A 286 17.37 -12.00 -13.65
CA GLN A 286 18.05 -13.31 -13.66
C GLN A 286 17.97 -13.98 -12.29
N GLN A 287 18.24 -13.24 -11.19
CA GLN A 287 18.16 -13.81 -9.86
C GLN A 287 16.73 -14.23 -9.49
N PHE A 288 15.71 -13.44 -9.84
CA PHE A 288 14.31 -13.84 -9.63
C PHE A 288 13.91 -15.03 -10.53
N ALA A 289 14.44 -15.15 -11.73
CA ALA A 289 14.17 -16.31 -12.57
C ALA A 289 14.72 -17.61 -11.94
N GLU A 290 15.93 -17.56 -11.36
CA GLU A 290 16.49 -18.67 -10.59
C GLU A 290 15.67 -19.01 -9.34
N LEU A 291 15.18 -17.99 -8.61
CA LEU A 291 14.29 -18.19 -7.46
C LEU A 291 12.98 -18.89 -7.87
N VAL A 292 12.38 -18.48 -8.99
CA VAL A 292 11.17 -19.12 -9.54
C VAL A 292 11.45 -20.55 -10.00
N ALA A 293 12.66 -20.84 -10.47
CA ALA A 293 13.06 -22.20 -10.82
C ALA A 293 13.23 -23.09 -9.57
N GLN A 294 13.82 -22.55 -8.50
CA GLN A 294 13.98 -23.25 -7.22
C GLN A 294 12.64 -23.44 -6.48
N ARG A 295 11.74 -22.44 -6.57
CA ARG A 295 10.44 -22.41 -5.88
C ARG A 295 9.30 -22.17 -6.87
N PRO A 296 8.94 -23.17 -7.67
CA PRO A 296 8.02 -22.99 -8.78
C PRO A 296 6.58 -22.64 -8.40
N TYR A 297 6.19 -22.82 -7.15
CA TYR A 297 4.83 -22.52 -6.65
C TYR A 297 4.77 -21.29 -5.71
N ASP A 298 5.88 -20.58 -5.55
CA ASP A 298 5.94 -19.37 -4.73
C ASP A 298 5.42 -18.16 -5.53
N GLY A 299 4.18 -17.77 -5.25
CA GLY A 299 3.53 -16.65 -5.95
C GLY A 299 4.25 -15.32 -5.77
N ASN A 300 4.91 -15.08 -4.64
CA ASN A 300 5.65 -13.84 -4.41
C ASN A 300 6.85 -13.72 -5.35
N MET A 301 7.57 -14.84 -5.58
CA MET A 301 8.71 -14.87 -6.50
C MET A 301 8.24 -14.74 -7.95
N ILE A 302 7.14 -15.44 -8.30
CA ILE A 302 6.54 -15.34 -9.63
C ILE A 302 6.06 -13.92 -9.91
N LEU A 303 5.36 -13.29 -8.96
CA LEU A 303 4.88 -11.92 -9.09
C LEU A 303 6.04 -10.93 -9.26
N SER A 304 7.09 -11.07 -8.45
CA SER A 304 8.27 -10.19 -8.54
C SER A 304 8.93 -10.27 -9.92
N LEU A 305 9.12 -11.47 -10.44
CA LEU A 305 9.68 -11.68 -11.79
C LEU A 305 8.74 -11.14 -12.88
N ALA A 306 7.42 -11.36 -12.74
CA ALA A 306 6.43 -10.88 -13.69
C ALA A 306 6.41 -9.35 -13.77
N LEU A 307 6.46 -8.68 -12.61
CA LEU A 307 6.50 -7.22 -12.52
C LEU A 307 7.77 -6.64 -13.16
N ILE A 308 8.94 -7.21 -12.88
CA ILE A 308 10.20 -6.76 -13.48
C ILE A 308 10.13 -6.90 -15.01
N ARG A 309 9.63 -8.03 -15.51
CA ARG A 309 9.47 -8.25 -16.96
C ARG A 309 8.47 -7.31 -17.61
N PHE A 310 7.39 -7.00 -16.90
CA PHE A 310 6.40 -6.03 -17.36
C PHE A 310 6.99 -4.62 -17.47
N GLU A 311 7.72 -4.17 -16.46
CA GLU A 311 8.35 -2.85 -16.43
C GLU A 311 9.51 -2.69 -17.42
N THR A 312 10.19 -3.79 -17.75
CA THR A 312 11.22 -3.82 -18.80
C THR A 312 10.65 -4.04 -20.21
N ASP A 313 9.31 -3.89 -20.35
CA ASP A 313 8.55 -4.07 -21.60
C ASP A 313 8.68 -5.48 -22.24
N ASN A 314 9.10 -6.47 -21.45
CA ASN A 314 9.18 -7.85 -21.89
C ASN A 314 7.84 -8.57 -21.67
N LEU A 315 6.81 -8.09 -22.37
CA LEU A 315 5.42 -8.52 -22.17
C LEU A 315 5.21 -10.00 -22.53
N THR A 316 5.92 -10.49 -23.54
CA THR A 316 5.82 -11.91 -23.97
C THR A 316 6.26 -12.90 -22.89
N GLN A 317 7.19 -12.50 -22.02
CA GLN A 317 7.64 -13.31 -20.89
C GLN A 317 6.90 -12.98 -19.59
N ALA A 318 6.34 -11.78 -19.44
CA ALA A 318 5.55 -11.39 -18.28
C ALA A 318 4.18 -12.09 -18.24
N LYS A 319 3.47 -12.10 -19.39
CA LYS A 319 2.11 -12.65 -19.53
C LYS A 319 1.97 -14.08 -18.96
N PRO A 320 2.79 -15.07 -19.34
CA PRO A 320 2.65 -16.43 -18.81
C PRO A 320 2.92 -16.55 -17.30
N LEU A 321 3.65 -15.62 -16.69
CA LEU A 321 3.86 -15.60 -15.24
C LEU A 321 2.60 -15.11 -14.52
N PHE A 322 1.94 -14.05 -15.01
CA PHE A 322 0.67 -13.62 -14.46
C PHE A 322 -0.42 -14.69 -14.65
N GLU A 323 -0.49 -15.34 -15.81
CA GLU A 323 -1.41 -16.47 -16.03
C GLU A 323 -1.13 -17.65 -15.08
N ARG A 324 0.14 -17.88 -14.71
CA ARG A 324 0.52 -18.89 -13.72
C ARG A 324 0.05 -18.53 -12.34
N LEU A 325 0.11 -17.26 -11.93
CA LEU A 325 -0.44 -16.78 -10.66
C LEU A 325 -1.94 -17.05 -10.55
N LEU A 326 -2.71 -16.83 -11.62
CA LEU A 326 -4.13 -17.17 -11.66
C LEU A 326 -4.38 -18.68 -11.47
N LYS A 327 -3.55 -19.53 -12.11
CA LYS A 327 -3.66 -20.99 -11.96
C LYS A 327 -3.30 -21.48 -10.55
N LEU A 328 -2.45 -20.76 -9.85
CA LEU A 328 -2.04 -21.05 -8.47
C LEU A 328 -2.99 -20.46 -7.42
N ASP A 329 -3.99 -19.71 -7.83
CA ASP A 329 -4.90 -18.97 -6.93
C ASP A 329 -4.16 -18.00 -6.01
N GLN A 330 -3.08 -17.38 -6.52
CA GLN A 330 -2.23 -16.46 -5.77
C GLN A 330 -2.14 -15.11 -6.48
N HIS A 331 -2.19 -14.00 -5.72
CA HIS A 331 -2.08 -12.64 -6.26
C HIS A 331 -3.04 -12.34 -7.43
N GLN A 332 -4.26 -12.89 -7.38
CA GLN A 332 -5.22 -12.84 -8.48
C GLN A 332 -5.50 -11.41 -8.95
N SER A 333 -5.76 -10.47 -8.03
CA SER A 333 -6.04 -9.07 -8.39
C SER A 333 -4.90 -8.42 -9.15
N ALA A 334 -3.67 -8.58 -8.67
CA ALA A 334 -2.48 -8.06 -9.39
C ALA A 334 -2.31 -8.75 -10.75
N ALA A 335 -2.47 -10.07 -10.82
CA ALA A 335 -2.37 -10.81 -12.07
C ALA A 335 -3.41 -10.34 -13.09
N HIS A 336 -4.66 -10.17 -12.68
CA HIS A 336 -5.72 -9.62 -13.54
C HIS A 336 -5.42 -8.20 -13.97
N PHE A 337 -4.98 -7.32 -13.07
CA PHE A 337 -4.62 -5.94 -13.42
C PHE A 337 -3.55 -5.87 -14.51
N TYR A 338 -2.44 -6.60 -14.32
CA TYR A 338 -1.34 -6.58 -15.29
C TYR A 338 -1.66 -7.32 -16.59
N LEU A 339 -2.45 -8.40 -16.56
CA LEU A 339 -2.97 -9.03 -17.79
C LEU A 339 -3.91 -8.09 -18.55
N GLY A 340 -4.76 -7.34 -17.86
CA GLY A 340 -5.56 -6.28 -18.47
C GLY A 340 -4.70 -5.21 -19.12
N SER A 341 -3.64 -4.78 -18.45
CA SER A 341 -2.69 -3.80 -18.97
C SER A 341 -1.89 -4.32 -20.19
N ILE A 342 -1.55 -5.61 -20.21
CA ILE A 342 -0.91 -6.27 -21.37
C ILE A 342 -1.90 -6.32 -22.54
N ALA A 343 -3.14 -6.78 -22.31
CA ALA A 343 -4.18 -6.85 -23.33
C ALA A 343 -4.47 -5.48 -23.95
N GLU A 344 -4.48 -4.41 -23.12
CA GLU A 344 -4.62 -3.03 -23.59
C GLU A 344 -3.48 -2.62 -24.54
N ARG A 345 -2.22 -2.94 -24.21
CA ARG A 345 -1.06 -2.69 -25.10
C ARG A 345 -1.11 -3.53 -26.37
N GLU A 346 -1.64 -4.76 -26.29
CA GLU A 346 -1.88 -5.66 -27.44
C GLU A 346 -3.10 -5.23 -28.28
N LYS A 347 -3.86 -4.19 -27.83
CA LYS A 347 -5.12 -3.70 -28.44
C LYS A 347 -6.26 -4.73 -28.38
N ASP A 348 -6.18 -5.69 -27.51
CA ASP A 348 -7.27 -6.61 -27.17
C ASP A 348 -8.19 -5.95 -26.12
N VAL A 349 -9.10 -5.13 -26.60
CA VAL A 349 -10.00 -4.33 -25.75
C VAL A 349 -10.92 -5.23 -24.91
N ASP A 350 -11.45 -6.29 -25.50
CA ASP A 350 -12.36 -7.21 -24.79
C ASP A 350 -11.64 -7.99 -23.70
N GLY A 351 -10.43 -8.50 -23.99
CA GLY A 351 -9.57 -9.15 -23.01
C GLY A 351 -9.16 -8.20 -21.89
N ALA A 352 -8.78 -6.96 -22.20
CA ALA A 352 -8.43 -5.96 -21.21
C ALA A 352 -9.60 -5.66 -20.25
N ILE A 353 -10.79 -5.44 -20.78
CA ILE A 353 -12.01 -5.18 -19.98
C ILE A 353 -12.35 -6.39 -19.10
N ALA A 354 -12.26 -7.62 -19.64
CA ALA A 354 -12.52 -8.83 -18.89
C ALA A 354 -11.58 -8.96 -17.69
N HIS A 355 -10.29 -8.72 -17.89
CA HIS A 355 -9.29 -8.75 -16.83
C HIS A 355 -9.50 -7.63 -15.81
N TYR A 356 -9.70 -6.36 -16.22
CA TYR A 356 -9.94 -5.27 -15.28
C TYR A 356 -11.20 -5.47 -14.42
N ARG A 357 -12.25 -6.12 -14.95
CA ARG A 357 -13.44 -6.48 -14.19
C ARG A 357 -13.22 -7.55 -13.13
N ALA A 358 -12.21 -8.37 -13.28
CA ALA A 358 -11.86 -9.44 -12.35
C ALA A 358 -10.91 -8.98 -11.22
N VAL A 359 -10.48 -7.72 -11.22
CA VAL A 359 -9.68 -7.16 -10.13
C VAL A 359 -10.57 -6.93 -8.92
N GLU A 360 -10.21 -7.50 -7.78
CA GLU A 360 -10.90 -7.33 -6.49
C GLU A 360 -10.42 -6.08 -5.74
N PRO A 361 -11.19 -5.55 -4.77
CA PRO A 361 -10.80 -4.38 -3.98
C PRO A 361 -9.41 -4.48 -3.37
N GLY A 362 -8.58 -3.47 -3.63
CA GLY A 362 -7.18 -3.42 -3.20
C GLY A 362 -6.42 -2.29 -3.90
N GLY A 363 -5.11 -2.38 -3.92
CA GLY A 363 -4.22 -1.33 -4.45
C GLY A 363 -4.50 -0.93 -5.91
N ASP A 364 -4.75 -1.92 -6.77
CA ASP A 364 -4.93 -1.69 -8.21
C ASP A 364 -6.40 -1.54 -8.64
N TYR A 365 -7.34 -1.62 -7.68
CA TYR A 365 -8.78 -1.72 -7.99
C TYR A 365 -9.35 -0.48 -8.68
N VAL A 366 -9.06 0.70 -8.13
CA VAL A 366 -9.56 1.98 -8.68
C VAL A 366 -8.98 2.25 -10.06
N GLU A 367 -7.69 1.93 -10.25
CA GLU A 367 -7.03 2.09 -11.53
C GLU A 367 -7.62 1.12 -12.57
N ALA A 368 -7.88 -0.13 -12.21
CA ALA A 368 -8.52 -1.13 -13.07
C ALA A 368 -9.91 -0.66 -13.55
N ILE A 369 -10.74 -0.15 -12.63
CA ILE A 369 -12.06 0.40 -12.99
C ILE A 369 -11.89 1.59 -13.93
N THR A 370 -11.00 2.50 -13.62
CA THR A 370 -10.77 3.71 -14.42
C THR A 370 -10.35 3.34 -15.85
N ARG A 371 -9.35 2.47 -16.00
CA ARG A 371 -8.87 2.05 -17.33
C ARG A 371 -9.91 1.26 -18.10
N GLY A 372 -10.57 0.29 -17.46
CA GLY A 372 -11.61 -0.52 -18.10
C GLY A 372 -12.81 0.31 -18.55
N THR A 373 -13.22 1.29 -17.75
CA THR A 373 -14.33 2.19 -18.12
C THR A 373 -13.96 3.16 -19.24
N GLN A 374 -12.70 3.62 -19.27
CA GLN A 374 -12.19 4.43 -20.38
C GLN A 374 -12.16 3.63 -21.70
N LEU A 375 -11.72 2.36 -21.64
CA LEU A 375 -11.74 1.47 -22.81
C LEU A 375 -13.15 1.24 -23.32
N LEU A 376 -14.13 0.98 -22.44
CA LEU A 376 -15.53 0.84 -22.82
C LEU A 376 -16.10 2.12 -23.46
N ALA A 377 -15.73 3.28 -22.92
CA ALA A 377 -16.15 4.56 -23.49
C ALA A 377 -15.52 4.79 -24.88
N ALA A 378 -14.22 4.50 -25.05
CA ALA A 378 -13.52 4.62 -26.33
C ALA A 378 -14.06 3.66 -27.40
N ALA A 379 -14.50 2.46 -26.99
CA ALA A 379 -15.13 1.48 -27.87
C ALA A 379 -16.61 1.80 -28.21
N GLY A 380 -17.16 2.92 -27.74
CA GLY A 380 -18.58 3.28 -27.97
C GLY A 380 -19.57 2.49 -27.10
N LEU A 381 -19.10 1.69 -26.17
CA LEU A 381 -19.90 0.81 -25.30
C LEU A 381 -20.23 1.48 -23.95
N ALA A 382 -20.47 2.77 -23.94
CA ALA A 382 -20.72 3.55 -22.73
C ALA A 382 -21.94 3.08 -21.91
N GLY A 383 -22.92 2.38 -22.53
CA GLY A 383 -24.01 1.73 -21.79
C GLY A 383 -23.52 0.63 -20.84
N ASN A 384 -22.49 -0.10 -21.24
CA ASN A 384 -21.91 -1.18 -20.45
C ASN A 384 -21.16 -0.67 -19.19
N ASN A 385 -20.73 0.59 -19.19
CA ASN A 385 -20.16 1.23 -18.00
C ASN A 385 -21.21 1.38 -16.89
N ARG A 386 -22.42 1.82 -17.23
CA ARG A 386 -23.53 1.98 -16.26
C ARG A 386 -23.84 0.65 -15.57
N ASP A 387 -23.92 -0.45 -16.33
CA ASP A 387 -24.19 -1.77 -15.78
C ASP A 387 -23.07 -2.23 -14.88
N TRP A 388 -21.81 -1.99 -15.27
CA TRP A 388 -20.66 -2.33 -14.44
C TRP A 388 -20.63 -1.55 -13.14
N PHE A 389 -20.80 -0.21 -13.16
CA PHE A 389 -20.88 0.58 -11.93
C PHE A 389 -22.08 0.20 -11.05
N ALA A 390 -23.21 -0.14 -11.65
CA ALA A 390 -24.36 -0.64 -10.89
C ALA A 390 -24.05 -1.97 -10.19
N GLU A 391 -23.33 -2.86 -10.86
CA GLU A 391 -22.86 -4.13 -10.25
C GLU A 391 -21.86 -3.88 -9.13
N LEU A 392 -20.88 -2.98 -9.32
CA LEU A 392 -19.90 -2.61 -8.29
C LEU A 392 -20.59 -2.07 -7.03
N ARG A 393 -21.56 -1.16 -7.17
CA ARG A 393 -22.34 -0.65 -6.02
C ARG A 393 -23.15 -1.73 -5.31
N ARG A 394 -23.61 -2.74 -6.03
CA ARG A 394 -24.35 -3.87 -5.44
C ARG A 394 -23.42 -4.83 -4.68
N ARG A 395 -22.23 -5.10 -5.21
CA ARG A 395 -21.23 -5.98 -4.58
C ARG A 395 -20.55 -5.34 -3.38
N HIS A 396 -20.29 -4.05 -3.46
CA HIS A 396 -19.53 -3.28 -2.47
C HIS A 396 -20.32 -2.04 -2.02
N PRO A 397 -21.42 -2.22 -1.28
CA PRO A 397 -22.28 -1.11 -0.84
C PRO A 397 -21.56 -0.09 0.05
N GLU A 398 -20.52 -0.52 0.78
CA GLU A 398 -19.67 0.35 1.60
C GLU A 398 -18.84 1.33 0.76
N GLN A 399 -18.61 1.04 -0.52
CA GLN A 399 -17.88 1.88 -1.46
C GLN A 399 -18.81 2.55 -2.50
N ALA A 400 -20.11 2.44 -2.34
CA ALA A 400 -21.09 2.93 -3.32
C ALA A 400 -20.90 4.41 -3.65
N GLU A 401 -20.63 5.27 -2.66
CA GLU A 401 -20.33 6.68 -2.84
C GLU A 401 -19.16 6.91 -3.82
N HIS A 402 -18.09 6.15 -3.62
CA HIS A 402 -16.89 6.23 -4.47
C HIS A 402 -17.22 5.88 -5.94
N PHE A 403 -18.00 4.83 -6.16
CA PHE A 403 -18.40 4.43 -7.50
C PHE A 403 -19.34 5.42 -8.18
N TYR A 404 -20.22 6.10 -7.44
CA TYR A 404 -21.03 7.20 -7.96
C TYR A 404 -20.15 8.36 -8.43
N LEU A 405 -19.12 8.72 -7.66
CA LEU A 405 -18.17 9.80 -8.01
C LEU A 405 -17.36 9.45 -9.26
N LEU A 406 -16.82 8.24 -9.35
CA LEU A 406 -16.05 7.79 -10.52
C LEU A 406 -16.92 7.77 -11.80
N GLU A 407 -18.14 7.24 -11.70
CA GLU A 407 -19.07 7.22 -12.86
C GLU A 407 -19.46 8.64 -13.29
N ALA A 408 -19.72 9.54 -12.34
CA ALA A 408 -20.04 10.92 -12.63
C ALA A 408 -18.86 11.67 -13.27
N GLU A 409 -17.64 11.46 -12.76
CA GLU A 409 -16.42 12.03 -13.33
C GLU A 409 -16.21 11.57 -14.79
N LEU A 410 -16.37 10.27 -15.04
CA LEU A 410 -16.27 9.70 -16.38
C LEU A 410 -17.32 10.30 -17.33
N LEU A 411 -18.56 10.41 -16.88
CA LEU A 411 -19.66 11.04 -17.67
C LEU A 411 -19.34 12.50 -17.98
N ASN A 412 -18.83 13.26 -17.00
CA ASN A 412 -18.44 14.65 -17.18
C ASN A 412 -17.27 14.79 -18.16
N LYS A 413 -16.28 13.93 -18.09
CA LYS A 413 -15.13 13.90 -19.01
C LYS A 413 -15.56 13.66 -20.47
N HIS A 414 -16.64 12.93 -20.67
CA HIS A 414 -17.23 12.66 -21.99
C HIS A 414 -18.36 13.64 -22.34
N GLU A 415 -18.44 14.81 -21.71
CA GLU A 415 -19.44 15.87 -21.94
C GLU A 415 -20.90 15.41 -21.73
N ARG A 416 -21.11 14.29 -20.99
CA ARG A 416 -22.45 13.75 -20.67
C ARG A 416 -22.95 14.31 -19.34
N HIS A 417 -22.89 15.64 -19.20
CA HIS A 417 -23.15 16.33 -17.93
C HIS A 417 -24.57 16.08 -17.38
N GLN A 418 -25.58 15.99 -18.28
CA GLN A 418 -26.97 15.72 -17.86
C GLN A 418 -27.08 14.33 -17.19
N GLN A 419 -26.42 13.32 -17.75
CA GLN A 419 -26.45 11.97 -17.20
C GLN A 419 -25.67 11.89 -15.87
N ALA A 420 -24.57 12.64 -15.76
CA ALA A 420 -23.81 12.77 -14.52
C ALA A 420 -24.67 13.41 -13.42
N LEU A 421 -25.43 14.46 -13.74
CA LEU A 421 -26.32 15.13 -12.80
C LEU A 421 -27.41 14.18 -12.28
N GLU A 422 -28.13 13.48 -13.17
CA GLU A 422 -29.15 12.48 -12.80
C GLU A 422 -28.60 11.34 -11.92
N LEU A 423 -27.35 10.93 -12.17
CA LEU A 423 -26.65 9.94 -11.36
C LEU A 423 -26.35 10.46 -9.96
N LEU A 424 -25.85 11.70 -9.87
CA LEU A 424 -25.50 12.36 -8.61
C LEU A 424 -26.75 12.69 -7.79
N ASP A 425 -27.88 13.01 -8.41
CA ASP A 425 -29.19 13.15 -7.74
C ASP A 425 -29.56 11.86 -7.00
N LYS A 426 -29.48 10.70 -7.69
CA LYS A 426 -29.73 9.38 -7.09
C LYS A 426 -28.74 9.06 -5.97
N ALA A 427 -27.47 9.42 -6.15
CA ALA A 427 -26.46 9.22 -5.13
C ALA A 427 -26.77 10.03 -3.86
N LEU A 428 -27.22 11.28 -4.02
CA LEU A 428 -27.60 12.17 -2.93
C LEU A 428 -28.89 11.77 -2.21
N GLU A 429 -29.78 11.02 -2.85
CA GLU A 429 -30.95 10.42 -2.16
C GLU A 429 -30.50 9.43 -1.08
N GLN A 430 -29.43 8.67 -1.34
CA GLN A 430 -28.88 7.65 -0.44
C GLN A 430 -27.82 8.22 0.54
N HIS A 431 -27.02 9.17 0.07
CA HIS A 431 -25.90 9.76 0.79
C HIS A 431 -26.04 11.27 0.94
N ARG A 432 -27.16 11.72 1.52
CA ARG A 432 -27.58 13.15 1.61
C ARG A 432 -26.54 14.09 2.19
N GLU A 433 -25.71 13.54 3.08
CA GLU A 433 -24.72 14.31 3.84
C GLU A 433 -23.29 14.20 3.27
N SER A 434 -23.09 13.51 2.15
CA SER A 434 -21.78 13.43 1.53
C SER A 434 -21.34 14.75 0.93
N GLY A 435 -20.33 15.39 1.53
CA GLY A 435 -19.74 16.62 0.99
C GLY A 435 -19.14 16.43 -0.40
N ARG A 436 -18.57 15.25 -0.67
CA ARG A 436 -17.97 14.90 -1.97
C ARG A 436 -19.02 14.84 -3.07
N LEU A 437 -20.18 14.22 -2.81
CA LEU A 437 -21.28 14.15 -3.77
C LEU A 437 -21.93 15.51 -3.99
N ILE A 438 -22.13 16.32 -2.91
CA ILE A 438 -22.65 17.69 -3.03
C ILE A 438 -21.73 18.54 -3.92
N TYR A 439 -20.41 18.42 -3.73
CA TYR A 439 -19.43 19.13 -4.54
C TYR A 439 -19.46 18.69 -6.01
N ALA A 440 -19.45 17.37 -6.26
CA ALA A 440 -19.53 16.82 -7.60
C ALA A 440 -20.81 17.24 -8.33
N HIS A 441 -21.96 17.23 -7.63
CA HIS A 441 -23.24 17.69 -8.15
C HIS A 441 -23.21 19.19 -8.49
N ALA A 442 -22.68 20.01 -7.59
CA ALA A 442 -22.53 21.45 -7.83
C ALA A 442 -21.66 21.72 -9.07
N LEU A 443 -20.49 21.07 -9.16
CA LEU A 443 -19.59 21.21 -10.30
C LEU A 443 -20.24 20.77 -11.62
N THR A 444 -20.93 19.62 -11.61
CA THR A 444 -21.66 19.13 -12.80
C THR A 444 -22.77 20.10 -13.21
N SER A 445 -23.48 20.71 -12.25
CA SER A 445 -24.49 21.74 -12.51
C SER A 445 -23.88 22.98 -13.18
N SER A 446 -22.66 23.37 -12.80
CA SER A 446 -21.92 24.47 -13.45
C SER A 446 -21.63 24.18 -14.92
N HIS A 447 -21.26 22.94 -15.28
CA HIS A 447 -21.05 22.55 -16.67
C HIS A 447 -22.33 22.67 -17.52
N LEU A 448 -23.50 22.52 -16.90
CA LEU A 448 -24.81 22.72 -17.54
C LEU A 448 -25.28 24.18 -17.52
N GLY A 449 -24.48 25.11 -17.02
CA GLY A 449 -24.84 26.53 -16.91
C GLY A 449 -25.78 26.85 -15.74
N ASN A 450 -26.08 25.88 -14.86
CA ASN A 450 -26.91 26.11 -13.67
C ASN A 450 -26.11 26.74 -12.53
N SER A 451 -25.82 28.02 -12.65
CA SER A 451 -25.05 28.81 -11.67
C SER A 451 -25.66 28.82 -10.27
N ALA A 452 -27.00 28.80 -10.18
CA ALA A 452 -27.71 28.83 -8.90
C ALA A 452 -27.51 27.51 -8.11
N ALA A 453 -27.57 26.37 -8.77
CA ALA A 453 -27.29 25.07 -8.14
C ALA A 453 -25.81 24.95 -7.71
N TYR A 454 -24.88 25.45 -8.52
CA TYR A 454 -23.46 25.50 -8.17
C TYR A 454 -23.21 26.30 -6.90
N GLU A 455 -23.72 27.54 -6.86
CA GLU A 455 -23.60 28.43 -5.71
C GLU A 455 -24.23 27.81 -4.46
N SER A 456 -25.46 27.29 -4.56
CA SER A 456 -26.18 26.65 -3.46
C SER A 456 -25.38 25.47 -2.88
N GLY A 457 -24.79 24.63 -3.73
CA GLY A 457 -23.95 23.52 -3.30
C GLY A 457 -22.70 23.96 -2.54
N LEU A 458 -22.00 24.99 -3.04
CA LEU A 458 -20.82 25.54 -2.38
C LEU A 458 -21.17 26.17 -1.02
N ARG A 459 -22.28 26.92 -0.93
CA ARG A 459 -22.73 27.50 0.34
C ARG A 459 -23.07 26.43 1.37
N LYS A 460 -23.79 25.38 0.99
CA LYS A 460 -24.11 24.24 1.85
C LYS A 460 -22.85 23.57 2.40
N LEU A 461 -21.79 23.48 1.61
CA LEU A 461 -20.51 22.93 2.06
C LEU A 461 -19.77 23.88 3.00
N LEU A 462 -19.81 25.19 2.74
CA LEU A 462 -19.22 26.22 3.60
C LEU A 462 -19.95 26.37 4.95
N GLU A 463 -21.24 26.05 5.04
CA GLU A 463 -21.95 25.97 6.34
C GLU A 463 -21.32 24.92 7.26
N ARG A 464 -20.70 23.86 6.71
CA ARG A 464 -20.06 22.76 7.45
C ARG A 464 -18.58 22.99 7.70
N ASP A 465 -17.91 23.60 6.74
CA ASP A 465 -16.48 23.91 6.79
C ASP A 465 -16.25 25.38 6.34
N PRO A 466 -16.51 26.36 7.24
CA PRO A 466 -16.45 27.79 6.89
C PRO A 466 -15.06 28.29 6.51
N ASP A 467 -14.02 27.56 6.89
CA ASP A 467 -12.62 27.91 6.64
C ASP A 467 -11.99 27.07 5.51
N ASN A 468 -12.80 26.47 4.67
CA ASN A 468 -12.33 25.74 3.50
C ASN A 468 -11.89 26.70 2.39
N ALA A 469 -10.59 26.95 2.31
CA ALA A 469 -10.02 27.88 1.35
C ALA A 469 -10.42 27.58 -0.11
N THR A 470 -10.51 26.31 -0.48
CA THR A 470 -10.88 25.88 -1.84
C THR A 470 -12.34 26.23 -2.15
N LEU A 471 -13.26 25.97 -1.23
CA LEU A 471 -14.68 26.29 -1.41
C LEU A 471 -14.93 27.81 -1.39
N LEU A 472 -14.26 28.53 -0.50
CA LEU A 472 -14.29 30.00 -0.43
C LEU A 472 -13.82 30.61 -1.76
N ASN A 473 -12.71 30.12 -2.29
CA ASN A 473 -12.18 30.58 -3.58
C ASN A 473 -13.13 30.25 -4.74
N ALA A 474 -13.65 29.03 -4.79
CA ALA A 474 -14.56 28.61 -5.84
C ALA A 474 -15.87 29.45 -5.86
N LEU A 475 -16.44 29.72 -4.67
CA LEU A 475 -17.62 30.57 -4.54
C LEU A 475 -17.28 32.02 -4.89
N GLY A 476 -16.19 32.55 -4.33
CA GLY A 476 -15.76 33.92 -4.60
C GLY A 476 -15.50 34.17 -6.09
N TYR A 477 -14.74 33.27 -6.74
CA TYR A 477 -14.52 33.37 -8.17
C TYR A 477 -15.84 33.34 -8.98
N LYS A 478 -16.74 32.42 -8.64
CA LYS A 478 -18.07 32.37 -9.30
C LYS A 478 -18.83 33.69 -9.20
N LEU A 479 -18.79 34.32 -8.05
CA LEU A 479 -19.46 35.60 -7.80
C LEU A 479 -18.84 36.78 -8.60
N THR A 480 -17.62 36.64 -9.09
CA THR A 480 -17.02 37.68 -9.97
C THR A 480 -17.75 37.82 -11.32
N GLU A 481 -18.62 36.87 -11.67
CA GLU A 481 -19.45 36.96 -12.88
C GLU A 481 -20.64 37.93 -12.70
N ASP A 482 -20.99 38.27 -11.45
CA ASP A 482 -22.10 39.16 -11.08
C ASP A 482 -21.57 40.50 -10.58
N ASP A 483 -21.71 41.54 -11.37
CA ASP A 483 -21.23 42.90 -11.07
C ASP A 483 -21.83 43.48 -9.77
N THR A 484 -22.96 42.99 -9.30
CA THR A 484 -23.61 43.46 -8.08
C THR A 484 -23.06 42.79 -6.80
N ARG A 485 -22.21 41.76 -6.94
CA ARG A 485 -21.72 40.92 -5.83
C ARG A 485 -20.20 40.86 -5.72
N LEU A 486 -19.50 41.80 -6.33
CA LEU A 486 -18.03 41.84 -6.35
C LEU A 486 -17.42 42.02 -4.96
N ASP A 487 -18.08 42.78 -4.06
CA ASP A 487 -17.61 42.95 -2.68
C ASP A 487 -17.67 41.62 -1.90
N GLU A 488 -18.74 40.83 -2.05
CA GLU A 488 -18.84 39.49 -1.46
C GLU A 488 -17.77 38.56 -2.05
N ALA A 489 -17.58 38.58 -3.36
CA ALA A 489 -16.53 37.82 -4.03
C ALA A 489 -15.14 38.12 -3.47
N GLN A 490 -14.80 39.42 -3.29
CA GLN A 490 -13.54 39.84 -2.72
C GLN A 490 -13.35 39.35 -1.29
N GLN A 491 -14.37 39.43 -0.45
CA GLN A 491 -14.29 38.98 0.95
C GLN A 491 -14.01 37.47 1.02
N LEU A 492 -14.70 36.66 0.24
CA LEU A 492 -14.51 35.22 0.19
C LEU A 492 -13.12 34.84 -0.29
N ILE A 493 -12.64 35.45 -1.38
CA ILE A 493 -11.30 35.19 -1.92
C ILE A 493 -10.22 35.70 -0.96
N ALA A 494 -10.43 36.87 -0.30
CA ALA A 494 -9.50 37.38 0.69
C ALA A 494 -9.38 36.43 1.89
N ARG A 495 -10.50 35.84 2.35
CA ARG A 495 -10.47 34.81 3.40
C ARG A 495 -9.74 33.56 2.94
N ALA A 496 -9.97 33.10 1.70
CA ALA A 496 -9.23 31.97 1.12
C ALA A 496 -7.73 32.25 1.07
N LEU A 497 -7.34 33.45 0.66
CA LEU A 497 -5.93 33.87 0.56
C LEU A 497 -5.26 33.94 1.93
N GLN A 498 -5.97 34.39 2.99
CA GLN A 498 -5.46 34.35 4.37
C GLN A 498 -5.17 32.92 4.83
N LEU A 499 -6.01 31.95 4.45
CA LEU A 499 -5.86 30.54 4.82
C LEU A 499 -4.77 29.84 4.01
N ARG A 500 -4.58 30.24 2.74
CA ARG A 500 -3.57 29.68 1.82
C ARG A 500 -2.90 30.79 1.01
N PRO A 501 -1.96 31.53 1.59
CA PRO A 501 -1.37 32.71 0.95
C PRO A 501 -0.48 32.38 -0.26
N GLU A 502 0.00 31.13 -0.37
CA GLU A 502 0.89 30.69 -1.42
C GLU A 502 0.19 29.94 -2.57
N ASP A 503 -1.14 29.79 -2.53
CA ASP A 503 -1.89 29.02 -3.54
C ASP A 503 -2.10 29.86 -4.81
N PRO A 504 -1.51 29.49 -5.96
CA PRO A 504 -1.55 30.29 -7.18
C PRO A 504 -2.96 30.50 -7.72
N ALA A 505 -3.86 29.53 -7.54
CA ALA A 505 -5.24 29.63 -8.01
C ALA A 505 -6.06 30.66 -7.20
N ILE A 506 -5.76 30.77 -5.90
CA ILE A 506 -6.38 31.78 -5.03
C ILE A 506 -5.81 33.18 -5.33
N ILE A 507 -4.50 33.25 -5.56
CA ILE A 507 -3.82 34.51 -5.95
C ILE A 507 -4.37 35.00 -7.31
N ASP A 508 -4.54 34.11 -8.29
CA ASP A 508 -5.17 34.44 -9.57
C ASP A 508 -6.59 34.96 -9.41
N SER A 509 -7.39 34.25 -8.60
CA SER A 509 -8.77 34.68 -8.29
C SER A 509 -8.81 36.06 -7.61
N MET A 510 -7.86 36.38 -6.72
CA MET A 510 -7.72 37.70 -6.12
C MET A 510 -7.37 38.74 -7.19
N GLY A 511 -6.45 38.45 -8.09
CA GLY A 511 -6.13 39.30 -9.22
C GLY A 511 -7.35 39.56 -10.11
N TRP A 512 -8.12 38.51 -10.40
CA TRP A 512 -9.33 38.63 -11.22
C TRP A 512 -10.41 39.48 -10.56
N VAL A 513 -10.72 39.29 -9.27
CA VAL A 513 -11.73 40.12 -8.57
C VAL A 513 -11.27 41.58 -8.46
N GLN A 514 -9.98 41.85 -8.27
CA GLN A 514 -9.44 43.23 -8.32
C GLN A 514 -9.66 43.88 -9.69
N TYR A 515 -9.46 43.14 -10.75
CA TYR A 515 -9.75 43.62 -12.13
C TYR A 515 -11.24 43.97 -12.28
N ARG A 516 -12.14 43.09 -11.82
CA ARG A 516 -13.59 43.31 -11.89
C ARG A 516 -14.05 44.52 -11.07
N LEU A 517 -13.37 44.83 -9.96
CA LEU A 517 -13.55 46.02 -9.13
C LEU A 517 -12.94 47.30 -9.75
N GLY A 518 -12.25 47.18 -10.87
CA GLY A 518 -11.56 48.31 -11.53
C GLY A 518 -10.16 48.62 -10.97
N ASN A 519 -9.63 47.84 -10.05
CA ASN A 519 -8.31 48.04 -9.44
C ASN A 519 -7.21 47.39 -10.28
N HIS A 520 -7.05 47.85 -11.52
CA HIS A 520 -6.22 47.18 -12.52
C HIS A 520 -4.76 47.02 -12.08
N SER A 521 -4.17 48.02 -11.40
CA SER A 521 -2.77 47.94 -10.92
C SER A 521 -2.55 46.84 -9.89
N GLU A 522 -3.49 46.68 -8.95
CA GLU A 522 -3.45 45.58 -7.98
C GLU A 522 -3.71 44.22 -8.65
N ALA A 523 -4.62 44.16 -9.60
CA ALA A 523 -4.89 42.96 -10.37
C ALA A 523 -3.62 42.44 -11.07
N VAL A 524 -2.84 43.30 -11.74
CA VAL A 524 -1.61 42.90 -12.39
C VAL A 524 -0.57 42.38 -11.41
N LYS A 525 -0.49 42.92 -10.20
CA LYS A 525 0.46 42.42 -9.17
C LYS A 525 0.14 40.97 -8.80
N TYR A 526 -1.12 40.71 -8.42
CA TYR A 526 -1.56 39.34 -8.03
C TYR A 526 -1.42 38.37 -9.21
N LEU A 527 -1.83 38.76 -10.42
CA LEU A 527 -1.75 37.87 -11.58
C LEU A 527 -0.32 37.56 -12.02
N ARG A 528 0.62 38.50 -11.86
CA ARG A 528 2.05 38.25 -12.07
C ARG A 528 2.61 37.30 -11.03
N GLU A 529 2.27 37.49 -9.75
CA GLU A 529 2.66 36.60 -8.67
C GLU A 529 2.11 35.17 -8.91
N ALA A 530 0.84 35.03 -9.29
CA ALA A 530 0.26 33.74 -9.63
C ALA A 530 1.01 33.07 -10.80
N MET A 531 1.32 33.83 -11.86
CA MET A 531 2.02 33.33 -13.03
C MET A 531 3.50 32.96 -12.76
N GLU A 532 4.15 33.62 -11.80
CA GLU A 532 5.49 33.25 -11.32
C GLU A 532 5.49 31.95 -10.54
N LYS A 533 4.48 31.74 -9.66
CA LYS A 533 4.35 30.53 -8.85
C LYS A 533 3.90 29.32 -9.69
N LEU A 534 2.99 29.51 -10.61
CA LEU A 534 2.46 28.49 -11.51
C LEU A 534 2.23 29.07 -12.91
N PRO A 535 3.16 28.87 -13.85
CA PRO A 535 2.92 29.20 -15.25
C PRO A 535 1.74 28.36 -15.81
N ASP A 536 0.60 29.04 -16.03
CA ASP A 536 -0.63 28.42 -16.49
C ASP A 536 -1.35 29.27 -17.55
N HIS A 537 -2.06 28.63 -18.49
CA HIS A 537 -2.71 29.31 -19.60
C HIS A 537 -3.98 30.09 -19.20
N GLU A 538 -4.64 29.74 -18.10
CA GLU A 538 -5.80 30.48 -17.58
C GLU A 538 -5.32 31.76 -16.87
N ILE A 539 -4.26 31.65 -16.05
CA ILE A 539 -3.62 32.81 -15.43
C ILE A 539 -3.08 33.76 -16.50
N ALA A 540 -2.47 33.21 -17.57
CA ALA A 540 -2.01 34.03 -18.70
C ALA A 540 -3.18 34.72 -19.43
N ALA A 541 -4.34 34.07 -19.52
CA ALA A 541 -5.53 34.72 -20.12
C ALA A 541 -6.00 35.90 -19.28
N HIS A 542 -6.09 35.77 -17.96
CA HIS A 542 -6.46 36.84 -17.04
C HIS A 542 -5.45 37.98 -17.05
N LEU A 543 -4.15 37.68 -16.87
CA LEU A 543 -3.10 38.70 -16.88
C LEU A 543 -3.07 39.48 -18.19
N GLY A 544 -3.14 38.79 -19.32
CA GLY A 544 -3.15 39.42 -20.64
C GLY A 544 -4.38 40.31 -20.85
N GLU A 545 -5.58 39.89 -20.36
CA GLU A 545 -6.79 40.70 -20.43
C GLU A 545 -6.64 42.01 -19.63
N VAL A 546 -6.11 41.94 -18.40
CA VAL A 546 -5.91 43.11 -17.55
C VAL A 546 -4.88 44.06 -18.13
N LEU A 547 -3.74 43.55 -18.61
CA LEU A 547 -2.71 44.34 -19.26
C LEU A 547 -3.23 45.07 -20.52
N TRP A 548 -4.03 44.35 -21.30
CA TRP A 548 -4.66 44.95 -22.50
C TRP A 548 -5.56 46.11 -22.15
N VAL A 549 -6.41 45.97 -21.11
CA VAL A 549 -7.33 47.03 -20.66
C VAL A 549 -6.56 48.20 -20.05
N GLN A 550 -5.41 47.97 -19.41
CA GLN A 550 -4.52 49.04 -18.93
C GLN A 550 -3.81 49.82 -20.08
N GLY A 551 -3.83 49.28 -21.30
CA GLY A 551 -3.15 49.88 -22.46
C GLY A 551 -1.78 49.27 -22.75
N ASP A 552 -1.28 48.34 -21.93
CA ASP A 552 0.00 47.65 -22.16
C ASP A 552 -0.18 46.45 -23.10
N ARG A 553 -0.52 46.78 -24.34
CA ARG A 553 -0.90 45.79 -25.37
C ARG A 553 0.24 44.86 -25.76
N GLU A 554 1.49 45.38 -25.75
CA GLU A 554 2.65 44.58 -26.10
C GLU A 554 2.88 43.46 -25.09
N GLN A 555 2.89 43.79 -23.80
CA GLN A 555 3.01 42.77 -22.74
C GLN A 555 1.80 41.80 -22.72
N ALA A 556 0.59 42.29 -22.99
CA ALA A 556 -0.57 41.44 -23.08
C ALA A 556 -0.39 40.34 -24.13
N VAL A 557 0.06 40.70 -25.34
CA VAL A 557 0.32 39.73 -26.42
C VAL A 557 1.42 38.74 -26.04
N GLN A 558 2.51 39.19 -25.43
CA GLN A 558 3.60 38.32 -24.96
C GLN A 558 3.11 37.31 -23.93
N VAL A 559 2.29 37.72 -22.96
CA VAL A 559 1.71 36.84 -21.93
C VAL A 559 0.77 35.81 -22.55
N TRP A 560 -0.08 36.21 -23.49
CA TRP A 560 -0.98 35.26 -24.20
C TRP A 560 -0.17 34.29 -25.07
N GLN A 561 0.87 34.70 -25.75
CA GLN A 561 1.75 33.80 -26.51
C GLN A 561 2.39 32.78 -25.61
N ARG A 562 2.94 33.19 -24.46
CA ARG A 562 3.49 32.27 -23.46
C ARG A 562 2.44 31.31 -22.94
N GLY A 563 1.20 31.75 -22.71
CA GLY A 563 0.09 30.89 -22.31
C GLY A 563 -0.27 29.85 -23.38
N LEU A 564 -0.20 30.21 -24.67
CA LEU A 564 -0.41 29.29 -25.79
C LEU A 564 0.77 28.32 -26.00
N GLU A 565 2.01 28.71 -25.62
CA GLU A 565 3.14 27.77 -25.59
C GLU A 565 2.96 26.73 -24.49
N ILE A 566 2.39 27.10 -23.32
CA ILE A 566 2.09 26.20 -22.21
C ILE A 566 0.96 25.22 -22.62
N ASN A 567 -0.11 25.74 -23.22
CA ASN A 567 -1.22 24.94 -23.72
C ASN A 567 -1.68 25.41 -25.11
N PRO A 568 -1.19 24.79 -26.19
CA PRO A 568 -1.57 25.15 -27.57
C PRO A 568 -3.07 24.98 -27.89
N GLN A 569 -3.77 24.17 -27.08
CA GLN A 569 -5.21 23.94 -27.25
C GLN A 569 -6.08 24.79 -26.30
N SER A 570 -5.51 25.82 -25.68
CA SER A 570 -6.24 26.74 -24.80
C SER A 570 -7.43 27.35 -25.49
N LYS A 571 -8.62 27.22 -24.89
CA LYS A 571 -9.84 27.89 -25.34
C LYS A 571 -10.06 29.23 -24.62
N VAL A 572 -9.43 29.43 -23.45
CA VAL A 572 -9.65 30.62 -22.62
C VAL A 572 -8.94 31.86 -23.15
N ILE A 573 -7.74 31.73 -23.70
CA ILE A 573 -7.00 32.87 -24.29
C ILE A 573 -7.72 33.43 -25.53
N PRO A 574 -8.12 32.61 -26.54
CA PRO A 574 -8.91 33.10 -27.65
C PRO A 574 -10.25 33.73 -27.23
N ALA A 575 -10.90 33.18 -26.18
CA ALA A 575 -12.13 33.73 -25.64
C ALA A 575 -11.90 35.11 -24.99
N ALA A 576 -10.82 35.31 -24.23
CA ALA A 576 -10.43 36.61 -23.66
C ALA A 576 -10.17 37.64 -24.77
N MET A 577 -9.38 37.29 -25.77
CA MET A 577 -9.10 38.14 -26.93
C MET A 577 -10.38 38.52 -27.69
N LYS A 578 -11.34 37.59 -27.84
CA LYS A 578 -12.63 37.85 -28.48
C LYS A 578 -13.48 38.83 -27.67
N ARG A 579 -13.57 38.66 -26.33
CA ARG A 579 -14.33 39.57 -25.44
C ARG A 579 -13.85 41.02 -25.60
N LEU A 580 -12.50 41.20 -25.68
CA LEU A 580 -11.90 42.53 -25.84
C LEU A 580 -12.13 43.12 -27.22
N ARG A 581 -12.16 42.31 -28.27
CA ARG A 581 -12.51 42.75 -29.64
C ARG A 581 -13.94 43.22 -29.71
N ASP A 582 -14.88 42.46 -29.12
CA ASP A 582 -16.32 42.76 -29.14
C ASP A 582 -16.66 44.02 -28.30
N LYS A 583 -15.83 44.39 -27.31
CA LYS A 583 -15.98 45.60 -26.48
C LYS A 583 -15.37 46.87 -27.11
N GLY A 584 -14.86 46.84 -28.32
CA GLY A 584 -14.33 47.99 -29.06
C GLY A 584 -12.82 47.98 -29.24
N GLY A 585 -12.34 47.45 -30.37
CA GLY A 585 -11.06 47.77 -30.94
C GLY A 585 -9.91 46.81 -30.75
N VAL A 586 -9.98 45.64 -31.33
CA VAL A 586 -8.80 44.88 -31.73
C VAL A 586 -8.70 44.93 -33.24
N GLU A 587 -8.06 45.98 -33.80
CA GLU A 587 -7.54 45.90 -35.15
C GLU A 587 -6.35 44.93 -35.23
N GLN A 588 -6.42 44.10 -36.26
CA GLN A 588 -5.45 43.12 -36.75
C GLN A 588 -3.98 43.40 -36.43
N HIS A 589 -3.38 42.72 -35.44
CA HIS A 589 -1.93 42.67 -35.28
C HIS A 589 -1.41 41.25 -34.89
N VAL A 590 -2.22 40.19 -35.04
CA VAL A 590 -1.80 38.82 -34.69
C VAL A 590 -1.78 37.87 -35.89
N SER A 591 -1.76 38.37 -37.13
CA SER A 591 -1.76 37.48 -38.31
C SER A 591 -0.46 37.43 -39.12
N GLU A 592 0.62 38.07 -38.67
CA GLU A 592 1.93 37.99 -39.39
C GLU A 592 3.09 37.98 -38.39
N SER A 593 3.39 36.82 -37.81
CA SER A 593 4.76 36.47 -37.38
C SER A 593 4.87 34.96 -37.13
#